data_2d0af7fc952c7552f2f4ed061b666844
#
_entry.id   2d0af7fc952c7552f2f4ed061b666844
#
_cell.length_a   1.000
_cell.length_b   1.000
_cell.length_c   1.000
_cell.angle_alpha   90.00
_cell.angle_beta   90.00
_cell.angle_gamma   90.00
#
_symmetry.space_group_name_H-M   'P 1'
#
loop_
_entity.id
_entity.type
_entity.pdbx_description
1 polymer ?
#
loop_
_entity_poly.entity_id
_entity_poly.type
_entity_poly.pdbx_seq_one_letter_code
_entity_poly.pdbx_strand_id
1 'polypeptide(L)'
;MKCIEGCIIMFISSCPLRVSLFGGSTDNPVFVERYGFGSVISFACSLKTYITLHEDKLGYNNEGGKYIINYSKREEVSDVRKIKNELVRIVLDYFRTPPVNVSMTSDAYSQGSGLASSSSYIISLLKCLSMYYKTPMTDIELCEMAYQLELIMNPYCGYQDPYGCGVGGFKRIEFKRGGIVKYNFMNTELS
;
A
#
# COMPACT_ATOMS: atom_id res chain seq x y z
N MET A 1 17.12 -23.16 -10.47
CA MET A 1 15.90 -23.98 -10.50
C MET A 1 15.13 -23.59 -11.76
N LYS A 2 15.07 -24.46 -12.78
CA LYS A 2 14.29 -24.19 -14.01
C LYS A 2 12.81 -24.22 -13.61
N CYS A 3 12.12 -23.08 -13.68
CA CYS A 3 10.66 -23.08 -13.59
C CYS A 3 10.11 -23.95 -14.72
N ILE A 4 9.24 -24.88 -14.37
CA ILE A 4 8.46 -25.65 -15.33
C ILE A 4 7.58 -24.62 -16.05
N GLU A 5 7.70 -24.52 -17.38
CA GLU A 5 6.80 -23.71 -18.19
C GLU A 5 5.36 -24.15 -17.90
N GLY A 6 4.53 -23.24 -17.39
CA GLY A 6 3.14 -23.51 -16.99
C GLY A 6 2.85 -23.40 -15.50
N CYS A 7 3.84 -23.13 -14.65
CA CYS A 7 3.59 -22.92 -13.22
C CYS A 7 2.85 -21.58 -12.98
N ILE A 8 1.66 -21.63 -12.40
CA ILE A 8 0.95 -20.44 -11.94
C ILE A 8 1.71 -19.95 -10.70
N ILE A 9 2.28 -18.74 -10.78
CA ILE A 9 2.94 -18.11 -9.64
C ILE A 9 1.92 -17.18 -9.01
N MET A 10 1.58 -17.45 -7.75
CA MET A 10 0.77 -16.57 -6.92
C MET A 10 1.70 -15.80 -5.98
N PHE A 11 1.61 -14.48 -6.00
CA PHE A 11 2.29 -13.60 -5.07
C PHE A 11 1.34 -13.24 -3.94
N ILE A 12 1.81 -13.36 -2.71
CA ILE A 12 1.04 -13.05 -1.50
C ILE A 12 1.86 -12.08 -0.67
N SER A 13 1.22 -11.01 -0.24
CA SER A 13 1.85 -10.01 0.61
C SER A 13 0.90 -9.53 1.69
N SER A 14 1.46 -8.92 2.72
CA SER A 14 0.70 -8.23 3.75
C SER A 14 1.42 -6.97 4.22
N CYS A 15 0.64 -6.04 4.75
CA CYS A 15 1.14 -4.84 5.40
C CYS A 15 0.32 -4.58 6.67
N PRO A 16 0.94 -4.21 7.80
CA PRO A 16 0.20 -3.87 9.00
C PRO A 16 -0.60 -2.58 8.80
N LEU A 17 -1.68 -2.46 9.57
CA LEU A 17 -2.36 -1.21 9.79
C LEU A 17 -1.59 -0.39 10.83
N ARG A 18 -1.86 0.93 10.93
CA ARG A 18 -1.20 1.80 11.90
C ARG A 18 -2.20 2.46 12.83
N VAL A 19 -1.76 2.75 14.03
CA VAL A 19 -2.43 3.65 14.95
C VAL A 19 -1.50 4.84 15.23
N SER A 20 -1.99 6.06 15.02
CA SER A 20 -1.29 7.29 15.39
C SER A 20 -1.85 7.82 16.69
N LEU A 21 -0.99 7.98 17.69
CA LEU A 21 -1.37 8.43 19.03
C LEU A 21 -1.38 9.95 19.14
N PHE A 22 -0.40 10.61 18.55
CA PHE A 22 -0.21 12.05 18.63
C PHE A 22 0.31 12.62 17.31
N GLY A 23 0.02 13.89 17.07
CA GLY A 23 0.60 14.68 16.00
C GLY A 23 -0.08 14.51 14.62
N GLY A 24 -1.20 13.82 14.53
CA GLY A 24 -1.94 13.66 13.29
C GLY A 24 -2.22 15.00 12.60
N SER A 25 -2.21 15.01 11.27
CA SER A 25 -2.31 16.17 10.38
C SER A 25 -1.10 17.12 10.36
N THR A 26 -0.10 16.95 11.24
CA THR A 26 1.14 17.74 11.14
C THR A 26 2.08 17.22 10.05
N ASP A 27 1.76 16.07 9.48
CA ASP A 27 2.42 15.42 8.35
C ASP A 27 1.96 15.95 6.98
N ASN A 28 0.89 16.75 6.98
CA ASN A 28 0.39 17.35 5.74
C ASN A 28 1.45 18.27 5.14
N PRO A 29 1.78 18.14 3.83
CA PRO A 29 2.81 18.95 3.18
C PRO A 29 2.59 20.46 3.33
N VAL A 30 1.36 20.94 3.25
CA VAL A 30 1.02 22.38 3.43
C VAL A 30 1.34 22.84 4.84
N PHE A 31 1.06 21.99 5.85
CA PHE A 31 1.42 22.30 7.24
C PHE A 31 2.94 22.36 7.40
N VAL A 32 3.65 21.36 6.88
CA VAL A 32 5.12 21.28 6.98
C VAL A 32 5.79 22.44 6.26
N GLU A 33 5.34 22.82 5.08
CA GLU A 33 5.85 23.99 4.36
C GLU A 33 5.62 25.28 5.13
N ARG A 34 4.46 25.45 5.75
CA ARG A 34 4.11 26.67 6.51
C ARG A 34 4.89 26.76 7.82
N TYR A 35 4.96 25.69 8.59
CA TYR A 35 5.53 25.69 9.95
C TYR A 35 6.95 25.13 10.02
N GLY A 36 7.47 24.53 8.93
CA GLY A 36 8.83 24.01 8.81
C GLY A 36 9.04 22.61 9.35
N PHE A 37 8.11 22.09 10.16
CA PHE A 37 8.25 20.82 10.86
C PHE A 37 6.89 20.24 11.24
N GLY A 38 6.79 18.92 11.18
CA GLY A 38 5.68 18.12 11.71
C GLY A 38 6.21 16.85 12.36
N SER A 39 5.45 16.24 13.25
CA SER A 39 5.84 14.98 13.88
C SER A 39 4.64 14.18 14.35
N VAL A 40 4.69 12.86 14.15
CA VAL A 40 3.65 11.92 14.54
C VAL A 40 4.28 10.81 15.38
N ILE A 41 3.60 10.41 16.46
CA ILE A 41 3.90 9.18 17.19
C ILE A 41 2.91 8.12 16.75
N SER A 42 3.42 7.04 16.16
CA SER A 42 2.63 6.00 15.54
C SER A 42 3.20 4.61 15.83
N PHE A 43 2.35 3.60 15.81
CA PHE A 43 2.78 2.20 15.81
C PHE A 43 2.03 1.38 14.78
N ALA A 44 2.72 0.39 14.21
CA ALA A 44 2.10 -0.63 13.39
C ALA A 44 1.44 -1.67 14.29
N CYS A 45 0.15 -1.89 14.12
CA CYS A 45 -0.58 -2.89 14.92
C CYS A 45 -0.49 -4.29 14.31
N SER A 46 -0.98 -5.30 15.02
CA SER A 46 -0.99 -6.70 14.54
C SER A 46 -2.01 -6.95 13.41
N LEU A 47 -3.01 -6.09 13.28
CA LEU A 47 -4.00 -6.17 12.20
C LEU A 47 -3.36 -5.79 10.86
N LYS A 48 -3.68 -6.53 9.81
CA LYS A 48 -3.05 -6.37 8.49
C LYS A 48 -4.07 -6.31 7.38
N THR A 49 -3.61 -5.78 6.26
CA THR A 49 -4.20 -6.03 4.95
C THR A 49 -3.41 -7.09 4.21
N TYR A 50 -4.06 -7.82 3.33
CA TYR A 50 -3.47 -8.88 2.53
C TYR A 50 -3.85 -8.68 1.06
N ILE A 51 -2.89 -8.92 0.19
CA ILE A 51 -3.08 -8.95 -1.27
C ILE A 51 -2.58 -10.30 -1.78
N THR A 52 -3.37 -10.91 -2.66
CA THR A 52 -2.89 -11.95 -3.56
C THR A 52 -2.92 -11.43 -4.98
N LEU A 53 -1.88 -11.71 -5.76
CA LEU A 53 -1.75 -11.33 -7.16
C LEU A 53 -1.26 -12.52 -7.98
N HIS A 54 -1.93 -12.83 -9.08
CA HIS A 54 -1.48 -13.86 -10.03
C HIS A 54 -2.00 -13.59 -11.44
N GLU A 55 -1.30 -14.12 -12.43
CA GLU A 55 -1.78 -14.19 -13.80
C GLU A 55 -2.66 -15.45 -14.01
N ASP A 56 -3.74 -15.33 -14.72
CA ASP A 56 -4.51 -16.50 -15.17
C ASP A 56 -4.00 -16.99 -16.55
N LYS A 57 -2.85 -17.66 -16.53
CA LYS A 57 -2.21 -18.17 -17.74
C LYS A 57 -2.98 -19.30 -18.44
N LEU A 58 -3.88 -19.96 -17.74
CA LEU A 58 -4.66 -21.08 -18.27
C LEU A 58 -6.02 -20.66 -18.80
N GLY A 59 -6.43 -19.42 -18.60
CA GLY A 59 -7.68 -18.87 -19.10
C GLY A 59 -8.94 -19.42 -18.43
N TYR A 60 -8.81 -20.10 -17.30
CA TYR A 60 -9.96 -20.68 -16.58
C TYR A 60 -10.99 -19.64 -16.12
N ASN A 61 -10.52 -18.46 -15.74
CA ASN A 61 -11.36 -17.36 -15.31
C ASN A 61 -11.24 -16.15 -16.23
N ASN A 62 -10.44 -16.23 -17.30
CA ASN A 62 -10.02 -15.06 -18.03
C ASN A 62 -9.96 -15.31 -19.55
N GLU A 63 -11.11 -15.47 -20.17
CA GLU A 63 -11.21 -15.52 -21.63
C GLU A 63 -10.61 -14.26 -22.25
N GLY A 64 -9.31 -14.25 -22.52
CA GLY A 64 -8.65 -13.21 -23.29
C GLY A 64 -8.10 -12.02 -22.52
N GLY A 65 -7.58 -12.20 -21.32
CA GLY A 65 -6.80 -11.17 -20.65
C GLY A 65 -7.66 -10.09 -19.95
N LYS A 66 -8.44 -10.48 -18.95
CA LYS A 66 -9.22 -9.55 -18.12
C LYS A 66 -8.52 -9.32 -16.77
N TYR A 67 -8.66 -8.14 -16.22
CA TYR A 67 -8.40 -7.86 -14.81
C TYR A 67 -9.56 -8.40 -13.98
N ILE A 68 -9.25 -9.20 -12.97
CA ILE A 68 -10.23 -9.70 -12.00
C ILE A 68 -9.84 -9.15 -10.64
N ILE A 69 -10.71 -8.31 -10.07
CA ILE A 69 -10.44 -7.66 -8.79
C ILE A 69 -11.49 -8.11 -7.78
N ASN A 70 -11.05 -8.80 -6.73
CA ASN A 70 -11.89 -9.31 -5.65
C ASN A 70 -11.62 -8.51 -4.36
N TYR A 71 -12.65 -7.88 -3.83
CA TYR A 71 -12.66 -7.21 -2.53
C TYR A 71 -14.04 -7.43 -1.90
N SER A 72 -14.73 -6.43 -1.36
CA SER A 72 -16.17 -6.55 -0.99
C SER A 72 -17.07 -6.79 -2.21
N LYS A 73 -16.52 -6.61 -3.41
CA LYS A 73 -17.17 -6.85 -4.71
C LYS A 73 -16.21 -7.60 -5.63
N ARG A 74 -16.76 -8.15 -6.72
CA ARG A 74 -15.95 -8.71 -7.80
C ARG A 74 -16.12 -7.85 -9.04
N GLU A 75 -14.99 -7.50 -9.65
CA GLU A 75 -14.95 -6.79 -10.93
C GLU A 75 -14.21 -7.63 -11.96
N GLU A 76 -14.71 -7.63 -13.19
CA GLU A 76 -14.05 -8.21 -14.37
C GLU A 76 -14.07 -7.18 -15.48
N VAL A 77 -12.89 -6.72 -15.91
CA VAL A 77 -12.75 -5.70 -16.95
C VAL A 77 -11.56 -5.98 -17.86
N SER A 78 -11.65 -5.61 -19.13
CA SER A 78 -10.57 -5.77 -20.11
C SER A 78 -9.62 -4.56 -20.19
N ASP A 79 -9.94 -3.46 -19.54
CA ASP A 79 -9.14 -2.23 -19.55
C ASP A 79 -8.94 -1.79 -18.09
N VAL A 80 -7.69 -1.57 -17.70
CA VAL A 80 -7.32 -1.13 -16.33
C VAL A 80 -8.06 0.12 -15.90
N ARG A 81 -8.31 1.06 -16.81
CA ARG A 81 -9.03 2.31 -16.56
C ARG A 81 -10.50 2.12 -16.20
N LYS A 82 -11.07 0.94 -16.48
CA LYS A 82 -12.45 0.58 -16.13
C LYS A 82 -12.59 -0.06 -14.75
N ILE A 83 -11.49 -0.34 -14.06
CA ILE A 83 -11.50 -0.85 -12.68
C ILE A 83 -12.12 0.22 -11.79
N LYS A 84 -13.16 -0.15 -11.04
CA LYS A 84 -13.89 0.75 -10.12
C LYS A 84 -13.16 0.94 -8.80
N ASN A 85 -12.46 -0.11 -8.33
CA ASN A 85 -11.58 0.03 -7.17
C ASN A 85 -10.44 0.99 -7.52
N GLU A 86 -10.52 2.21 -7.03
CA GLU A 86 -9.63 3.31 -7.39
C GLU A 86 -8.17 3.03 -7.03
N LEU A 87 -7.93 2.47 -5.84
CA LEU A 87 -6.60 2.11 -5.37
C LEU A 87 -5.93 1.12 -6.34
N VAL A 88 -6.62 0.02 -6.66
CA VAL A 88 -6.07 -1.01 -7.56
C VAL A 88 -5.88 -0.43 -8.96
N ARG A 89 -6.85 0.36 -9.45
CA ARG A 89 -6.77 1.02 -10.76
C ARG A 89 -5.50 1.86 -10.88
N ILE A 90 -5.27 2.77 -9.93
CA ILE A 90 -4.12 3.70 -9.96
C ILE A 90 -2.81 2.94 -9.90
N VAL A 91 -2.68 1.96 -9.01
CA VAL A 91 -1.45 1.18 -8.87
C VAL A 91 -1.16 0.37 -10.13
N LEU A 92 -2.14 -0.38 -10.66
CA LEU A 92 -1.93 -1.21 -11.85
C LEU A 92 -1.70 -0.37 -13.12
N ASP A 93 -2.37 0.78 -13.25
CA ASP A 93 -2.20 1.70 -14.39
C ASP A 93 -0.82 2.35 -14.34
N TYR A 94 -0.36 2.80 -13.19
CA TYR A 94 0.97 3.39 -12.99
C TYR A 94 2.09 2.45 -13.44
N PHE A 95 2.02 1.18 -13.07
CA PHE A 95 3.00 0.17 -13.47
C PHE A 95 2.73 -0.46 -14.84
N ARG A 96 1.66 -0.05 -15.54
CA ARG A 96 1.21 -0.65 -16.82
C ARG A 96 1.14 -2.17 -16.71
N THR A 97 0.63 -2.64 -15.58
CA THR A 97 0.54 -4.08 -15.29
C THR A 97 -0.42 -4.74 -16.28
N PRO A 98 -0.04 -5.85 -16.92
CA PRO A 98 -0.96 -6.62 -17.77
C PRO A 98 -2.13 -7.16 -16.95
N PRO A 99 -3.16 -7.72 -17.59
CA PRO A 99 -4.28 -8.35 -16.90
C PRO A 99 -3.85 -9.36 -15.84
N VAL A 100 -4.27 -9.13 -14.62
CA VAL A 100 -3.97 -9.94 -13.42
C VAL A 100 -5.21 -10.11 -12.56
N ASN A 101 -5.19 -11.16 -11.74
CA ASN A 101 -6.15 -11.38 -10.68
C ASN A 101 -5.60 -10.81 -9.38
N VAL A 102 -6.35 -9.91 -8.74
CA VAL A 102 -6.01 -9.30 -7.45
C VAL A 102 -7.12 -9.59 -6.46
N SER A 103 -6.79 -10.16 -5.30
CA SER A 103 -7.74 -10.30 -4.20
C SER A 103 -7.25 -9.53 -2.98
N MET A 104 -8.16 -8.83 -2.32
CA MET A 104 -7.91 -7.93 -1.20
C MET A 104 -8.70 -8.41 0.01
N THR A 105 -8.02 -8.61 1.13
CA THR A 105 -8.64 -8.94 2.42
C THR A 105 -7.99 -8.13 3.56
N SER A 106 -8.66 -8.04 4.69
CA SER A 106 -8.17 -7.30 5.87
C SER A 106 -8.67 -7.94 7.14
N ASP A 107 -7.85 -7.90 8.19
CA ASP A 107 -8.24 -8.32 9.54
C ASP A 107 -9.19 -7.34 10.22
N ALA A 108 -9.30 -6.12 9.72
CA ALA A 108 -10.19 -5.09 10.25
C ALA A 108 -11.17 -4.59 9.18
N TYR A 109 -12.33 -4.13 9.62
CA TYR A 109 -13.23 -3.40 8.75
C TYR A 109 -12.54 -2.11 8.29
N SER A 110 -12.26 -2.01 7.00
CA SER A 110 -11.35 -0.99 6.47
C SER A 110 -12.00 0.39 6.29
N GLN A 111 -13.30 0.43 6.04
CA GLN A 111 -13.98 1.67 5.69
C GLN A 111 -14.26 2.53 6.93
N GLY A 112 -13.63 3.72 6.98
CA GLY A 112 -13.84 4.67 8.08
C GLY A 112 -13.15 4.30 9.40
N SER A 113 -12.28 3.30 9.43
CA SER A 113 -11.59 2.85 10.64
C SER A 113 -10.53 3.82 11.17
N GLY A 114 -10.02 4.72 10.33
CA GLY A 114 -8.90 5.60 10.69
C GLY A 114 -7.55 4.87 10.84
N LEU A 115 -7.45 3.61 10.41
CA LEU A 115 -6.26 2.75 10.60
C LEU A 115 -5.31 2.76 9.39
N ALA A 116 -5.46 3.69 8.46
CA ALA A 116 -4.66 3.81 7.22
C ALA A 116 -4.77 2.59 6.29
N SER A 117 -5.95 2.04 6.14
CA SER A 117 -6.18 0.85 5.31
C SER A 117 -5.79 1.06 3.84
N SER A 118 -6.00 2.26 3.28
CA SER A 118 -5.60 2.58 1.91
C SER A 118 -4.11 2.42 1.70
N SER A 119 -3.28 3.08 2.52
CA SER A 119 -1.83 2.99 2.46
C SER A 119 -1.34 1.56 2.66
N SER A 120 -1.93 0.84 3.63
CA SER A 120 -1.61 -0.56 3.89
C SER A 120 -1.89 -1.44 2.68
N TYR A 121 -3.03 -1.27 2.00
CA TYR A 121 -3.34 -1.99 0.76
C TYR A 121 -2.40 -1.63 -0.40
N ILE A 122 -2.09 -0.33 -0.57
CA ILE A 122 -1.14 0.11 -1.61
C ILE A 122 0.22 -0.56 -1.38
N ILE A 123 0.76 -0.49 -0.16
CA ILE A 123 2.04 -1.12 0.17
C ILE A 123 2.00 -2.64 -0.05
N SER A 124 0.92 -3.31 0.34
CA SER A 124 0.75 -4.74 0.07
C SER A 124 0.75 -5.02 -1.44
N LEU A 125 0.02 -4.23 -2.24
CA LEU A 125 0.00 -4.42 -3.70
C LEU A 125 1.36 -4.12 -4.33
N LEU A 126 2.06 -3.08 -3.88
CA LEU A 126 3.42 -2.75 -4.32
C LEU A 126 4.40 -3.89 -4.01
N LYS A 127 4.30 -4.53 -2.84
CA LYS A 127 5.10 -5.73 -2.50
C LYS A 127 4.84 -6.87 -3.48
N CYS A 128 3.58 -7.14 -3.82
CA CYS A 128 3.24 -8.14 -4.83
C CYS A 128 3.83 -7.79 -6.20
N LEU A 129 3.72 -6.54 -6.64
CA LEU A 129 4.25 -6.09 -7.94
C LEU A 129 5.78 -6.11 -7.96
N SER A 130 6.44 -5.75 -6.86
CA SER A 130 7.89 -5.86 -6.71
C SER A 130 8.38 -7.31 -6.92
N MET A 131 7.67 -8.29 -6.37
CA MET A 131 7.95 -9.71 -6.60
C MET A 131 7.61 -10.13 -8.05
N TYR A 132 6.47 -9.68 -8.56
CA TYR A 132 6.00 -9.98 -9.92
C TYR A 132 6.99 -9.50 -10.99
N TYR A 133 7.47 -8.26 -10.87
CA TYR A 133 8.44 -7.67 -11.79
C TYR A 133 9.90 -8.01 -11.47
N LYS A 134 10.16 -8.71 -10.35
CA LYS A 134 11.51 -9.03 -9.85
C LYS A 134 12.37 -7.78 -9.62
N THR A 135 11.75 -6.71 -9.21
CA THR A 135 12.38 -5.43 -8.84
C THR A 135 12.17 -5.20 -7.35
N PRO A 136 13.09 -5.70 -6.48
CA PRO A 136 12.93 -5.56 -5.04
C PRO A 136 12.93 -4.08 -4.63
N MET A 137 12.04 -3.73 -3.72
CA MET A 137 11.93 -2.40 -3.12
C MET A 137 12.13 -2.51 -1.61
N THR A 138 12.87 -1.57 -1.06
CA THR A 138 13.00 -1.40 0.39
C THR A 138 11.70 -0.89 1.00
N ASP A 139 11.52 -1.02 2.33
CA ASP A 139 10.34 -0.51 3.01
C ASP A 139 10.17 1.01 2.83
N ILE A 140 11.26 1.76 2.75
CA ILE A 140 11.23 3.20 2.51
C ILE A 140 10.76 3.52 1.09
N GLU A 141 11.29 2.84 0.08
CA GLU A 141 10.85 3.01 -1.31
C GLU A 141 9.37 2.65 -1.48
N LEU A 142 8.90 1.63 -0.77
CA LEU A 142 7.47 1.27 -0.74
C LEU A 142 6.62 2.37 -0.10
N CYS A 143 7.07 2.97 1.02
CA CYS A 143 6.37 4.09 1.66
C CYS A 143 6.32 5.32 0.77
N GLU A 144 7.44 5.67 0.14
CA GLU A 144 7.55 6.81 -0.78
C GLU A 144 6.63 6.63 -1.98
N MET A 145 6.68 5.45 -2.61
CA MET A 145 5.83 5.13 -3.76
C MET A 145 4.34 5.12 -3.36
N ALA A 146 4.01 4.56 -2.20
CA ALA A 146 2.64 4.56 -1.70
C ALA A 146 2.12 6.00 -1.49
N TYR A 147 2.93 6.88 -0.91
CA TYR A 147 2.60 8.29 -0.76
C TYR A 147 2.35 8.97 -2.11
N GLN A 148 3.21 8.76 -3.11
CA GLN A 148 3.05 9.34 -4.45
C GLN A 148 1.75 8.86 -5.13
N LEU A 149 1.40 7.59 -4.97
CA LEU A 149 0.17 7.03 -5.52
C LEU A 149 -1.08 7.54 -4.78
N GLU A 150 -0.99 7.73 -3.46
CA GLU A 150 -2.07 8.34 -2.67
C GLU A 150 -2.33 9.79 -3.04
N LEU A 151 -1.30 10.57 -3.40
CA LEU A 151 -1.45 11.95 -3.88
C LEU A 151 -2.32 12.03 -5.15
N ILE A 152 -2.33 10.99 -5.98
CA ILE A 152 -3.19 10.92 -7.18
C ILE A 152 -4.67 10.81 -6.76
N MET A 153 -4.97 10.07 -5.67
CA MET A 153 -6.33 9.89 -5.14
C MET A 153 -6.77 11.09 -4.28
N ASN A 154 -5.86 11.56 -3.44
CA ASN A 154 -6.11 12.63 -2.49
C ASN A 154 -4.91 13.58 -2.40
N PRO A 155 -4.97 14.75 -3.06
CA PRO A 155 -3.89 15.74 -3.04
C PRO A 155 -3.54 16.30 -1.65
N TYR A 156 -4.40 16.04 -0.66
CA TYR A 156 -4.21 16.50 0.72
C TYR A 156 -3.71 15.41 1.66
N CYS A 157 -3.34 14.23 1.16
CA CYS A 157 -2.78 13.19 2.00
C CYS A 157 -1.43 13.61 2.58
N GLY A 158 -1.09 13.04 3.72
CA GLY A 158 0.19 13.26 4.40
C GLY A 158 1.06 12.01 4.40
N TYR A 159 2.23 12.12 4.97
CA TYR A 159 3.21 11.04 5.02
C TYR A 159 2.95 10.00 6.13
N GLN A 160 2.12 10.33 7.13
CA GLN A 160 1.96 9.48 8.31
C GLN A 160 1.45 8.09 8.01
N ASP A 161 0.55 7.95 7.04
CA ASP A 161 -0.13 6.70 6.75
C ASP A 161 0.79 5.69 6.06
N PRO A 162 1.46 6.01 4.94
CA PRO A 162 2.41 5.11 4.33
C PRO A 162 3.57 4.73 5.26
N TYR A 163 4.18 5.71 5.94
CA TYR A 163 5.29 5.45 6.85
C TYR A 163 4.85 4.78 8.15
N GLY A 164 3.64 5.06 8.60
CA GLY A 164 3.03 4.39 9.76
C GLY A 164 2.85 2.91 9.53
N CYS A 165 2.34 2.52 8.35
CA CYS A 165 2.13 1.14 7.95
C CYS A 165 3.43 0.44 7.51
N GLY A 166 4.19 1.06 6.61
CA GLY A 166 5.29 0.41 5.91
C GLY A 166 6.54 0.17 6.74
N VAL A 167 6.88 1.08 7.66
CA VAL A 167 8.10 0.97 8.48
C VAL A 167 7.94 0.03 9.69
N GLY A 168 6.73 -0.30 10.10
CA GLY A 168 6.52 -1.16 11.28
C GLY A 168 6.88 -0.49 12.62
N GLY A 169 6.81 -1.24 13.73
CA GLY A 169 7.24 -0.87 15.07
C GLY A 169 6.52 0.34 15.69
N PHE A 170 6.91 0.67 16.94
CA PHE A 170 6.51 1.90 17.62
C PHE A 170 7.56 2.99 17.38
N LYS A 171 7.14 4.12 16.82
CA LYS A 171 8.07 5.12 16.29
C LYS A 171 7.54 6.53 16.36
N ARG A 172 8.48 7.47 16.40
CA ARG A 172 8.27 8.86 16.08
C ARG A 172 8.67 9.10 14.63
N ILE A 173 7.79 9.69 13.84
CA ILE A 173 8.05 10.09 12.45
C ILE A 173 8.11 11.62 12.44
N GLU A 174 9.13 12.18 11.80
CA GLU A 174 9.38 13.60 11.65
C GLU A 174 9.32 13.99 10.19
N PHE A 175 8.64 15.08 9.90
CA PHE A 175 8.44 15.63 8.57
C PHE A 175 9.08 17.03 8.50
N LYS A 176 9.87 17.26 7.47
CA LYS A 176 10.55 18.55 7.25
C LYS A 176 10.28 19.05 5.84
N ARG A 177 10.48 20.35 5.63
CA ARG A 177 10.38 20.98 4.30
C ARG A 177 11.17 20.19 3.26
N GLY A 178 10.68 20.20 2.01
CA GLY A 178 11.30 19.44 0.92
C GLY A 178 11.01 17.95 0.95
N GLY A 179 9.95 17.50 1.65
CA GLY A 179 9.52 16.10 1.68
C GLY A 179 10.46 15.19 2.48
N ILE A 180 11.29 15.74 3.36
CA ILE A 180 12.21 14.92 4.16
C ILE A 180 11.45 14.25 5.30
N VAL A 181 11.43 12.92 5.27
CA VAL A 181 10.85 12.08 6.33
C VAL A 181 11.96 11.36 7.09
N LYS A 182 11.93 11.44 8.41
CA LYS A 182 12.81 10.69 9.32
C LYS A 182 11.98 9.96 10.33
N TYR A 183 12.44 8.80 10.78
CA TYR A 183 11.77 8.07 11.84
C TYR A 183 12.79 7.51 12.85
N ASN A 184 12.36 7.41 14.10
CA ASN A 184 13.13 6.84 15.19
C ASN A 184 12.23 5.88 15.97
N PHE A 185 12.69 4.65 16.15
CA PHE A 185 11.99 3.69 16.98
C PHE A 185 12.06 4.12 18.44
N MET A 186 10.95 3.98 19.12
CA MET A 186 10.82 4.29 20.54
C MET A 186 10.89 2.99 21.34
N ASN A 187 11.67 3.00 22.41
CA ASN A 187 11.77 1.85 23.30
C ASN A 187 10.47 1.74 24.13
N THR A 188 9.85 0.56 24.14
CA THR A 188 8.62 0.28 24.90
C THR A 188 8.89 -0.44 26.21
N GLU A 189 10.13 -0.47 26.70
CA GLU A 189 10.39 -0.99 28.04
C GLU A 189 9.70 -0.07 29.07
N LEU A 190 8.48 -0.46 29.41
CA LEU A 190 7.81 0.02 30.61
C LEU A 190 8.54 -0.61 31.80
N SER A 191 9.40 0.16 32.43
CA SER A 191 10.00 -0.18 33.72
C SER A 191 8.94 -0.29 34.83
#